data_132223ca68e2f1551066d6aae52af628
#
_entry.id   132223ca68e2f1551066d6aae52af628
#
_cell.length_a   1.000
_cell.length_b   1.000
_cell.length_c   1.000
_cell.angle_alpha   90.00
_cell.angle_beta   90.00
_cell.angle_gamma   90.00
#
_symmetry.space_group_name_H-M   'P 1'
#
loop_
_entity.id
_entity.type
_entity.pdbx_description
1 polymer ?
#
loop_
_entity_poly.entity_id
_entity_poly.type
_entity_poly.pdbx_seq_one_letter_code
_entity_poly.pdbx_strand_id
1 'polypeptide(L)'
;MRALLAALLLLAGCVALGEAPVATDADYVEHRLQVPGVGFARLCLPRGGATQPLVLINHGSPSAAQRPSQSVASCWSDAVRFFTSRGHAVGLPLRRGYGVNGGIWAEAFGPCDSPDYVRAGREGARDIEAAWRFLAARPDVPAGPVTIVGQSAGGWAALALAASNPPGLGRVINMAGGRGGRRNDQPNSNCSPDRLVQAAGTFGTTARTPMLWVYTANDSYFDPGLAARMHYAFTAAGGQARLVALGPFRQDGHSLFFGTGGASIWGPVVEDFLR
;
A
#
# COMPACT_ATOMS: atom_id res chain seq x y z
N MET A 1 -53.83 29.27 -34.94
CA MET A 1 -53.30 29.42 -33.58
C MET A 1 -52.54 28.15 -33.25
N ARG A 2 -51.20 28.21 -33.27
CA ARG A 2 -50.31 27.09 -32.93
C ARG A 2 -49.60 27.48 -31.63
N ALA A 3 -49.89 26.74 -30.54
CA ALA A 3 -49.23 26.90 -29.26
C ALA A 3 -47.89 26.17 -29.25
N LEU A 4 -46.78 26.90 -29.09
CA LEU A 4 -45.47 26.33 -28.78
C LEU A 4 -45.41 26.00 -27.28
N LEU A 5 -45.26 24.71 -26.95
CA LEU A 5 -44.84 24.26 -25.61
C LEU A 5 -43.31 24.34 -25.55
N ALA A 6 -42.79 25.23 -24.73
CA ALA A 6 -41.37 25.25 -24.35
C ALA A 6 -41.16 24.27 -23.21
N ALA A 7 -40.43 23.19 -23.47
CA ALA A 7 -39.98 22.25 -22.42
C ALA A 7 -38.75 22.83 -21.72
N LEU A 8 -38.88 23.22 -20.46
CA LEU A 8 -37.78 23.56 -19.57
C LEU A 8 -37.09 22.26 -19.12
N LEU A 9 -35.90 21.97 -19.65
CA LEU A 9 -35.00 20.95 -19.13
C LEU A 9 -34.32 21.48 -17.84
N LEU A 10 -34.81 21.04 -16.68
CA LEU A 10 -34.12 21.22 -15.40
C LEU A 10 -32.92 20.27 -15.36
N LEU A 11 -31.74 20.78 -15.64
CA LEU A 11 -30.47 20.10 -15.33
C LEU A 11 -30.30 20.10 -13.78
N ALA A 12 -30.73 18.99 -13.15
CA ALA A 12 -30.36 18.72 -11.76
C ALA A 12 -28.85 18.39 -11.73
N GLY A 13 -28.02 19.40 -11.50
CA GLY A 13 -26.63 19.22 -11.15
C GLY A 13 -26.56 18.49 -9.82
N CYS A 14 -26.13 17.20 -9.82
CA CYS A 14 -25.69 16.54 -8.61
C CYS A 14 -24.46 17.29 -8.09
N VAL A 15 -24.66 18.24 -7.18
CA VAL A 15 -23.60 18.74 -6.32
C VAL A 15 -23.23 17.55 -5.43
N ALA A 16 -22.13 16.87 -5.72
CA ALA A 16 -21.51 15.95 -4.80
C ALA A 16 -21.19 16.75 -3.54
N LEU A 17 -21.98 16.54 -2.49
CA LEU A 17 -21.68 17.08 -1.16
C LEU A 17 -20.30 16.53 -0.79
N GLY A 18 -19.28 17.37 -0.81
CA GLY A 18 -17.94 17.02 -0.36
C GLY A 18 -18.05 16.47 1.06
N GLU A 19 -17.59 15.23 1.26
CA GLU A 19 -17.59 14.63 2.60
C GLU A 19 -16.82 15.56 3.55
N ALA A 20 -17.48 15.97 4.64
CA ALA A 20 -16.86 16.79 5.65
C ALA A 20 -15.68 16.06 6.32
N PRO A 21 -14.60 16.75 6.70
CA PRO A 21 -13.51 16.14 7.44
C PRO A 21 -14.02 15.59 8.78
N VAL A 22 -13.57 14.37 9.13
CA VAL A 22 -13.98 13.70 10.37
C VAL A 22 -13.16 14.15 11.57
N ALA A 23 -11.90 14.56 11.34
CA ALA A 23 -11.04 15.11 12.36
C ALA A 23 -10.09 16.15 11.76
N THR A 24 -9.86 17.22 12.52
CA THR A 24 -8.87 18.26 12.20
C THR A 24 -7.93 18.41 13.37
N ASP A 25 -6.67 18.41 13.11
CA ASP A 25 -5.60 18.63 14.08
C ASP A 25 -4.69 19.80 13.66
N ALA A 26 -3.70 20.13 14.51
CA ALA A 26 -2.71 21.16 14.19
C ALA A 26 -1.96 20.86 12.88
N ASP A 27 -1.73 19.58 12.58
CA ASP A 27 -0.85 19.12 11.51
C ASP A 27 -1.59 18.57 10.27
N TYR A 28 -2.83 18.07 10.41
CA TYR A 28 -3.55 17.42 9.32
C TYR A 28 -5.07 17.56 9.36
N VAL A 29 -5.70 17.21 8.23
CA VAL A 29 -7.14 16.98 8.08
C VAL A 29 -7.37 15.52 7.73
N GLU A 30 -8.22 14.81 8.48
CA GLU A 30 -8.58 13.40 8.24
C GLU A 30 -9.95 13.29 7.57
N HIS A 31 -10.00 12.53 6.48
CA HIS A 31 -11.23 12.06 5.86
C HIS A 31 -11.34 10.55 6.00
N ARG A 32 -12.56 10.05 6.26
CA ARG A 32 -12.92 8.62 6.20
C ARG A 32 -13.82 8.41 5.01
N LEU A 33 -13.41 7.54 4.12
CA LEU A 33 -13.99 7.41 2.79
C LEU A 33 -14.40 5.96 2.54
N GLN A 34 -15.36 5.78 1.63
CA GLN A 34 -15.73 4.47 1.10
C GLN A 34 -15.31 4.39 -0.36
N VAL A 35 -14.30 3.56 -0.61
CA VAL A 35 -13.80 3.33 -1.97
C VAL A 35 -14.68 2.28 -2.65
N PRO A 36 -15.29 2.58 -3.79
CA PRO A 36 -16.12 1.61 -4.52
C PRO A 36 -15.37 0.30 -4.80
N GLY A 37 -15.98 -0.84 -4.44
CA GLY A 37 -15.41 -2.16 -4.65
C GLY A 37 -14.27 -2.56 -3.71
N VAL A 38 -13.79 -1.66 -2.84
CA VAL A 38 -12.74 -1.95 -1.83
C VAL A 38 -13.29 -1.83 -0.41
N GLY A 39 -13.92 -0.70 -0.09
CA GLY A 39 -14.45 -0.37 1.23
C GLY A 39 -13.72 0.80 1.89
N PHE A 40 -13.51 0.72 3.20
CA PHE A 40 -12.96 1.81 3.99
C PHE A 40 -11.57 2.25 3.54
N ALA A 41 -11.37 3.57 3.48
CA ALA A 41 -10.05 4.20 3.35
C ALA A 41 -9.96 5.45 4.25
N ARG A 42 -8.77 5.73 4.74
CA ARG A 42 -8.43 7.00 5.39
C ARG A 42 -7.63 7.85 4.42
N LEU A 43 -7.92 9.14 4.37
CA LEU A 43 -7.10 10.13 3.67
C LEU A 43 -6.64 11.17 4.69
N CYS A 44 -5.32 11.37 4.77
CA CYS A 44 -4.68 12.36 5.61
C CYS A 44 -4.08 13.46 4.71
N LEU A 45 -4.58 14.66 4.86
CA LEU A 45 -4.07 15.84 4.15
C LEU A 45 -3.29 16.72 5.09
N PRO A 46 -2.17 17.34 4.68
CA PRO A 46 -1.53 18.42 5.45
C PRO A 46 -2.54 19.52 5.75
N ARG A 47 -2.44 20.19 6.90
CA ARG A 47 -3.40 21.24 7.29
C ARG A 47 -3.50 22.41 6.30
N GLY A 48 -2.41 22.77 5.67
CA GLY A 48 -2.36 23.81 4.63
C GLY A 48 -2.80 23.34 3.23
N GLY A 49 -3.32 22.11 3.13
CA GLY A 49 -3.57 21.43 1.86
C GLY A 49 -2.34 20.67 1.36
N ALA A 50 -2.60 19.66 0.53
CA ALA A 50 -1.51 18.90 -0.10
C ALA A 50 -0.90 19.72 -1.25
N THR A 51 0.43 19.71 -1.35
CA THR A 51 1.21 20.36 -2.41
C THR A 51 1.96 19.34 -3.28
N GLN A 52 2.01 18.08 -2.84
CA GLN A 52 2.66 16.96 -3.50
C GLN A 52 1.63 15.87 -3.86
N PRO A 53 1.89 15.09 -4.92
CA PRO A 53 1.01 14.00 -5.32
C PRO A 53 0.77 12.98 -4.22
N LEU A 54 -0.24 12.12 -4.44
CA LEU A 54 -0.67 11.08 -3.51
C LEU A 54 0.44 10.08 -3.19
N VAL A 55 0.59 9.78 -1.92
CA VAL A 55 1.27 8.57 -1.40
C VAL A 55 0.21 7.62 -0.86
N LEU A 56 0.20 6.37 -1.32
CA LEU A 56 -0.74 5.36 -0.84
C LEU A 56 -0.01 4.33 0.02
N ILE A 57 -0.32 4.30 1.31
CA ILE A 57 0.30 3.38 2.28
C ILE A 57 -0.59 2.16 2.50
N ASN A 58 -0.03 0.97 2.28
CA ASN A 58 -0.74 -0.30 2.31
C ASN A 58 -0.26 -1.17 3.48
N HIS A 59 -1.22 -1.60 4.31
CA HIS A 59 -0.98 -2.40 5.51
C HIS A 59 -0.51 -3.82 5.21
N GLY A 60 0.14 -4.46 6.17
CA GLY A 60 0.47 -5.89 6.17
C GLY A 60 -0.77 -6.78 6.39
N SER A 61 -0.53 -8.08 6.55
CA SER A 61 -1.58 -9.05 6.89
C SER A 61 -1.30 -9.63 8.28
N PRO A 62 -2.17 -9.42 9.25
CA PRO A 62 -2.06 -10.07 10.55
C PRO A 62 -2.42 -11.56 10.43
N SER A 63 -2.31 -12.31 11.53
CA SER A 63 -2.80 -13.68 11.62
C SER A 63 -4.30 -13.78 11.27
N ALA A 64 -4.77 -14.97 10.93
CA ALA A 64 -6.18 -15.19 10.60
C ALA A 64 -7.14 -14.73 11.73
N ALA A 65 -6.75 -14.99 12.98
CA ALA A 65 -7.55 -14.58 14.16
C ALA A 65 -7.63 -13.06 14.34
N GLN A 66 -6.58 -12.34 13.97
CA GLN A 66 -6.49 -10.88 14.10
C GLN A 66 -7.01 -10.11 12.89
N ARG A 67 -7.25 -10.78 11.76
CA ARG A 67 -7.69 -10.14 10.53
C ARG A 67 -9.00 -9.35 10.66
N PRO A 68 -10.03 -9.82 11.39
CA PRO A 68 -11.26 -9.04 11.60
C PRO A 68 -11.06 -7.73 12.36
N SER A 69 -9.98 -7.61 13.15
CA SER A 69 -9.65 -6.38 13.88
C SER A 69 -8.59 -5.50 13.19
N GLN A 70 -8.16 -5.86 11.98
CA GLN A 70 -7.21 -5.06 11.23
C GLN A 70 -7.76 -3.66 10.97
N SER A 71 -6.93 -2.66 11.21
CA SER A 71 -7.20 -1.26 10.87
C SER A 71 -6.04 -0.68 10.06
N VAL A 72 -6.27 0.46 9.45
CA VAL A 72 -5.20 1.25 8.81
C VAL A 72 -4.56 2.18 9.85
N ALA A 73 -3.32 2.59 9.58
CA ALA A 73 -2.60 3.51 10.44
C ALA A 73 -3.35 4.84 10.60
N SER A 74 -3.20 5.49 11.75
CA SER A 74 -3.74 6.84 11.99
C SER A 74 -2.91 7.90 11.26
N CYS A 75 -3.49 9.08 11.05
CA CYS A 75 -2.76 10.24 10.53
C CYS A 75 -1.61 10.67 11.46
N TRP A 76 -1.66 10.30 12.73
CA TRP A 76 -0.63 10.53 13.73
C TRP A 76 0.58 9.59 13.68
N SER A 77 0.47 8.46 12.98
CA SER A 77 1.58 7.51 12.93
C SER A 77 2.80 8.13 12.26
N ASP A 78 3.99 7.78 12.74
CA ASP A 78 5.26 8.30 12.20
C ASP A 78 5.36 8.07 10.69
N ALA A 79 4.87 6.94 10.21
CA ALA A 79 4.87 6.61 8.78
C ALA A 79 4.00 7.56 7.95
N VAL A 80 2.83 7.96 8.45
CA VAL A 80 1.95 8.92 7.76
C VAL A 80 2.52 10.33 7.85
N ARG A 81 2.93 10.75 9.06
CA ARG A 81 3.50 12.09 9.31
C ARG A 81 4.76 12.35 8.47
N PHE A 82 5.56 11.31 8.22
CA PHE A 82 6.74 11.44 7.35
C PHE A 82 6.38 12.01 5.97
N PHE A 83 5.29 11.55 5.37
CA PHE A 83 4.85 12.03 4.06
C PHE A 83 4.00 13.30 4.13
N THR A 84 3.07 13.39 5.09
CA THR A 84 2.23 14.61 5.20
C THR A 84 3.03 15.85 5.55
N SER A 85 4.08 15.74 6.39
CA SER A 85 4.99 16.85 6.70
C SER A 85 5.81 17.32 5.50
N ARG A 86 5.87 16.53 4.42
CA ARG A 86 6.51 16.85 3.14
C ARG A 86 5.51 17.30 2.07
N GLY A 87 4.27 17.58 2.48
CA GLY A 87 3.22 18.10 1.61
C GLY A 87 2.43 17.06 0.84
N HIS A 88 2.67 15.76 1.03
CA HIS A 88 1.91 14.72 0.34
C HIS A 88 0.50 14.52 0.94
N ALA A 89 -0.49 14.33 0.07
CA ALA A 89 -1.71 13.65 0.45
C ALA A 89 -1.38 12.16 0.72
N VAL A 90 -1.86 11.61 1.85
CA VAL A 90 -1.59 10.21 2.22
C VAL A 90 -2.88 9.41 2.32
N GLY A 91 -3.05 8.45 1.43
CA GLY A 91 -4.16 7.51 1.41
C GLY A 91 -3.80 6.19 2.11
N LEU A 92 -4.74 5.65 2.88
CA LEU A 92 -4.58 4.39 3.60
C LEU A 92 -5.82 3.51 3.37
N PRO A 93 -5.87 2.72 2.30
CA PRO A 93 -6.97 1.79 2.07
C PRO A 93 -6.89 0.58 2.99
N LEU A 94 -8.04 0.15 3.51
CA LEU A 94 -8.21 -1.16 4.12
C LEU A 94 -8.66 -2.12 3.01
N ARG A 95 -7.85 -3.13 2.69
CA ARG A 95 -8.14 -4.02 1.57
C ARG A 95 -9.29 -4.99 1.90
N ARG A 96 -9.88 -5.62 0.88
CA ARG A 96 -11.02 -6.55 1.02
C ARG A 96 -10.70 -7.75 1.92
N GLY A 97 -11.61 -8.08 2.82
CA GLY A 97 -11.46 -9.19 3.77
C GLY A 97 -10.70 -8.85 5.04
N TYR A 98 -10.37 -7.56 5.25
CA TYR A 98 -9.75 -7.07 6.47
C TYR A 98 -10.68 -6.14 7.25
N GLY A 99 -10.63 -6.23 8.58
CA GLY A 99 -11.31 -5.32 9.51
C GLY A 99 -12.77 -5.09 9.17
N VAL A 100 -13.18 -3.83 9.18
CA VAL A 100 -14.57 -3.41 8.91
C VAL A 100 -15.06 -3.74 7.50
N ASN A 101 -14.17 -3.99 6.55
CA ASN A 101 -14.55 -4.41 5.20
C ASN A 101 -15.06 -5.86 5.16
N GLY A 102 -14.67 -6.69 6.13
CA GLY A 102 -15.18 -8.06 6.28
C GLY A 102 -15.13 -8.91 5.00
N GLY A 103 -16.01 -9.92 4.98
CA GLY A 103 -16.19 -10.75 3.78
C GLY A 103 -15.04 -11.73 3.50
N ILE A 104 -14.97 -12.19 2.25
CA ILE A 104 -13.96 -13.13 1.79
C ILE A 104 -12.59 -12.43 1.72
N TRP A 105 -11.57 -13.06 2.30
CA TRP A 105 -10.21 -12.58 2.19
C TRP A 105 -9.68 -12.78 0.78
N ALA A 106 -9.72 -11.73 -0.03
CA ALA A 106 -9.35 -11.76 -1.44
C ALA A 106 -7.90 -12.24 -1.68
N GLU A 107 -6.98 -11.83 -0.79
CA GLU A 107 -5.56 -12.14 -0.86
C GLU A 107 -5.16 -13.51 -0.29
N ALA A 108 -6.11 -14.42 -0.07
CA ALA A 108 -5.79 -15.78 0.36
C ALA A 108 -4.87 -16.47 -0.68
N PHE A 109 -3.76 -17.07 -0.24
CA PHE A 109 -2.78 -17.70 -1.13
C PHE A 109 -2.91 -19.23 -1.20
N GLY A 110 -3.90 -19.80 -0.49
CA GLY A 110 -4.14 -21.24 -0.47
C GLY A 110 -3.27 -22.01 0.54
N PRO A 111 -3.12 -23.34 0.35
CA PRO A 111 -2.35 -24.18 1.25
C PRO A 111 -0.87 -23.82 1.30
N CYS A 112 -0.24 -24.02 2.46
CA CYS A 112 1.17 -23.70 2.69
C CYS A 112 2.14 -24.43 1.77
N ASP A 113 1.79 -25.65 1.36
CA ASP A 113 2.64 -26.50 0.50
C ASP A 113 2.48 -26.16 -1.00
N SER A 114 1.38 -25.50 -1.37
CA SER A 114 1.10 -25.10 -2.75
C SER A 114 0.49 -23.68 -2.85
N PRO A 115 1.15 -22.67 -2.26
CA PRO A 115 0.60 -21.32 -2.25
C PRO A 115 0.62 -20.68 -3.65
N ASP A 116 -0.44 -19.95 -3.97
CA ASP A 116 -0.51 -19.09 -5.15
C ASP A 116 -0.23 -17.63 -4.75
N TYR A 117 1.05 -17.32 -4.61
CA TYR A 117 1.52 -16.00 -4.24
C TYR A 117 1.31 -14.95 -5.34
N VAL A 118 1.28 -15.37 -6.60
CA VAL A 118 1.04 -14.47 -7.73
C VAL A 118 -0.41 -13.98 -7.70
N ARG A 119 -1.38 -14.88 -7.54
CA ARG A 119 -2.79 -14.51 -7.41
C ARG A 119 -3.02 -13.63 -6.18
N ALA A 120 -2.48 -14.01 -5.03
CA ALA A 120 -2.63 -13.23 -3.80
C ALA A 120 -2.09 -11.80 -3.94
N GLY A 121 -0.94 -11.63 -4.60
CA GLY A 121 -0.39 -10.31 -4.91
C GLY A 121 -1.28 -9.50 -5.84
N ARG A 122 -1.79 -10.12 -6.91
CA ARG A 122 -2.68 -9.47 -7.88
C ARG A 122 -4.02 -9.04 -7.28
N GLU A 123 -4.60 -9.82 -6.36
CA GLU A 123 -5.83 -9.41 -5.66
C GLU A 123 -5.60 -8.18 -4.79
N GLY A 124 -4.49 -8.14 -4.03
CA GLY A 124 -4.13 -6.94 -3.28
C GLY A 124 -3.82 -5.74 -4.19
N ALA A 125 -3.19 -5.97 -5.33
CA ALA A 125 -2.89 -4.94 -6.32
C ALA A 125 -4.16 -4.28 -6.88
N ARG A 126 -5.22 -5.06 -7.12
CA ARG A 126 -6.53 -4.53 -7.57
C ARG A 126 -7.13 -3.56 -6.55
N ASP A 127 -7.08 -3.91 -5.27
CA ASP A 127 -7.58 -3.04 -4.20
C ASP A 127 -6.75 -1.75 -4.09
N ILE A 128 -5.42 -1.86 -4.20
CA ILE A 128 -4.50 -0.72 -4.18
C ILE A 128 -4.80 0.21 -5.38
N GLU A 129 -4.94 -0.33 -6.58
CA GLU A 129 -5.19 0.47 -7.77
C GLU A 129 -6.56 1.16 -7.72
N ALA A 130 -7.61 0.46 -7.30
CA ALA A 130 -8.94 1.04 -7.15
C ALA A 130 -8.95 2.18 -6.13
N ALA A 131 -8.31 1.99 -4.97
CA ALA A 131 -8.18 3.03 -3.96
C ALA A 131 -7.35 4.22 -4.44
N TRP A 132 -6.24 3.97 -5.12
CA TRP A 132 -5.42 5.02 -5.72
C TRP A 132 -6.23 5.87 -6.69
N ARG A 133 -6.89 5.25 -7.68
CA ARG A 133 -7.65 5.99 -8.70
C ARG A 133 -8.79 6.81 -8.08
N PHE A 134 -9.48 6.26 -7.09
CA PHE A 134 -10.52 6.98 -6.36
C PHE A 134 -9.98 8.19 -5.60
N LEU A 135 -8.88 8.02 -4.87
CA LEU A 135 -8.30 9.09 -4.06
C LEU A 135 -7.61 10.16 -4.92
N ALA A 136 -6.92 9.77 -5.99
CA ALA A 136 -6.24 10.70 -6.90
C ALA A 136 -7.20 11.55 -7.74
N ALA A 137 -8.46 11.13 -7.89
CA ALA A 137 -9.49 11.91 -8.60
C ALA A 137 -10.09 13.03 -7.73
N ARG A 138 -9.74 13.13 -6.47
CA ARG A 138 -10.26 14.15 -5.57
C ARG A 138 -9.65 15.53 -5.87
N PRO A 139 -10.43 16.62 -5.79
CA PRO A 139 -9.95 17.97 -6.07
C PRO A 139 -8.95 18.50 -5.02
N ASP A 140 -8.93 17.92 -3.81
CA ASP A 140 -8.03 18.25 -2.71
C ASP A 140 -6.72 17.41 -2.72
N VAL A 141 -6.53 16.57 -3.73
CA VAL A 141 -5.32 15.77 -3.95
C VAL A 141 -4.61 16.24 -5.23
N PRO A 142 -3.37 16.76 -5.15
CA PRO A 142 -2.64 17.23 -6.31
C PRO A 142 -2.45 16.15 -7.37
N ALA A 143 -2.66 16.51 -8.63
CA ALA A 143 -2.39 15.62 -9.75
C ALA A 143 -0.90 15.31 -9.87
N GLY A 144 -0.57 14.09 -10.29
CA GLY A 144 0.80 13.66 -10.51
C GLY A 144 0.99 12.17 -10.35
N PRO A 145 2.23 11.69 -10.56
CA PRO A 145 2.54 10.27 -10.40
C PRO A 145 2.42 9.86 -8.93
N VAL A 146 1.71 8.74 -8.70
CA VAL A 146 1.51 8.22 -7.34
C VAL A 146 2.74 7.45 -6.84
N THR A 147 3.00 7.56 -5.55
CA THR A 147 3.94 6.68 -4.84
C THR A 147 3.16 5.64 -4.05
N ILE A 148 3.42 4.37 -4.28
CA ILE A 148 2.82 3.27 -3.53
C ILE A 148 3.83 2.77 -2.51
N VAL A 149 3.44 2.78 -1.24
CA VAL A 149 4.21 2.21 -0.13
C VAL A 149 3.44 1.01 0.40
N GLY A 150 4.10 -0.11 0.60
CA GLY A 150 3.46 -1.29 1.16
C GLY A 150 4.34 -1.99 2.18
N GLN A 151 3.76 -2.39 3.32
CA GLN A 151 4.42 -3.19 4.34
C GLN A 151 3.94 -4.63 4.25
N SER A 152 4.86 -5.61 4.33
CA SER A 152 4.54 -7.05 4.37
C SER A 152 3.64 -7.47 3.18
N ALA A 153 2.44 -7.95 3.44
CA ALA A 153 1.46 -8.29 2.42
C ALA A 153 1.10 -7.09 1.50
N GLY A 154 1.10 -5.87 2.03
CA GLY A 154 0.92 -4.65 1.24
C GLY A 154 2.11 -4.37 0.31
N GLY A 155 3.34 -4.65 0.77
CA GLY A 155 4.55 -4.61 -0.07
C GLY A 155 4.48 -5.63 -1.20
N TRP A 156 4.04 -6.85 -0.91
CA TRP A 156 3.84 -7.89 -1.92
C TRP A 156 2.80 -7.49 -2.98
N ALA A 157 1.69 -6.89 -2.54
CA ALA A 157 0.67 -6.37 -3.44
C ALA A 157 1.19 -5.19 -4.30
N ALA A 158 2.05 -4.35 -3.73
CA ALA A 158 2.69 -3.26 -4.47
C ALA A 158 3.65 -3.76 -5.57
N LEU A 159 4.36 -4.88 -5.36
CA LEU A 159 5.16 -5.55 -6.40
C LEU A 159 4.26 -6.03 -7.55
N ALA A 160 3.15 -6.67 -7.22
CA ALA A 160 2.19 -7.14 -8.21
C ALA A 160 1.55 -6.00 -9.00
N LEU A 161 1.29 -4.87 -8.35
CA LEU A 161 0.81 -3.65 -9.01
C LEU A 161 1.87 -3.08 -9.99
N ALA A 162 3.12 -3.01 -9.56
CA ALA A 162 4.22 -2.59 -10.44
C ALA A 162 4.33 -3.46 -11.69
N ALA A 163 4.08 -4.77 -11.56
CA ALA A 163 4.11 -5.71 -12.68
C ALA A 163 3.00 -5.48 -13.72
N SER A 164 1.91 -4.80 -13.38
CA SER A 164 0.86 -4.40 -14.32
C SER A 164 1.16 -3.07 -15.05
N ASN A 165 2.16 -2.32 -14.61
CA ASN A 165 2.58 -1.01 -15.15
C ASN A 165 1.42 -0.03 -15.39
N PRO A 166 0.55 0.25 -14.43
CA PRO A 166 -0.58 1.13 -14.64
C PRO A 166 -0.11 2.56 -14.89
N PRO A 167 -0.71 3.28 -15.87
CA PRO A 167 -0.36 4.67 -16.13
C PRO A 167 -0.53 5.56 -14.90
N GLY A 168 0.49 6.37 -14.59
CA GLY A 168 0.51 7.26 -13.43
C GLY A 168 1.17 6.66 -12.18
N LEU A 169 1.60 5.40 -12.20
CA LEU A 169 2.44 4.83 -11.14
C LEU A 169 3.86 5.41 -11.25
N GLY A 170 4.29 6.19 -10.26
CA GLY A 170 5.58 6.86 -10.27
C GLY A 170 6.69 6.04 -9.60
N ARG A 171 6.46 5.61 -8.38
CA ARG A 171 7.45 4.88 -7.56
C ARG A 171 6.77 3.85 -6.67
N VAL A 172 7.50 2.80 -6.31
CA VAL A 172 7.04 1.79 -5.35
C VAL A 172 8.07 1.61 -4.24
N ILE A 173 7.62 1.61 -2.99
CA ILE A 173 8.42 1.38 -1.80
C ILE A 173 7.89 0.13 -1.11
N ASN A 174 8.72 -0.90 -1.11
CA ASN A 174 8.43 -2.20 -0.51
C ASN A 174 9.13 -2.31 0.84
N MET A 175 8.36 -2.22 1.92
CA MET A 175 8.81 -2.35 3.30
C MET A 175 8.58 -3.77 3.80
N ALA A 176 9.63 -4.60 3.82
CA ALA A 176 9.58 -5.99 4.27
C ALA A 176 8.45 -6.79 3.59
N GLY A 177 8.29 -6.64 2.26
CA GLY A 177 7.17 -7.23 1.53
C GLY A 177 7.32 -8.72 1.30
N GLY A 178 6.22 -9.42 1.45
CA GLY A 178 6.17 -10.88 1.25
C GLY A 178 4.86 -11.50 1.71
N ARG A 179 4.78 -12.82 1.59
CA ARG A 179 3.63 -13.63 1.97
C ARG A 179 4.07 -14.94 2.61
N GLY A 180 3.21 -15.53 3.46
CA GLY A 180 3.43 -16.85 4.04
C GLY A 180 4.53 -16.90 5.11
N GLY A 181 4.95 -15.76 5.65
CA GLY A 181 5.90 -15.70 6.75
C GLY A 181 5.31 -16.18 8.08
N ARG A 182 6.17 -16.63 9.00
CA ARG A 182 5.84 -17.13 10.35
C ARG A 182 4.82 -18.28 10.34
N ARG A 183 5.06 -19.29 9.50
CA ARG A 183 4.28 -20.54 9.53
C ARG A 183 4.25 -21.08 10.96
N ASN A 184 3.06 -21.38 11.47
CA ASN A 184 2.84 -21.83 12.86
C ASN A 184 3.43 -20.89 13.92
N ASP A 185 3.44 -19.59 13.62
CA ASP A 185 4.00 -18.53 14.45
C ASP A 185 5.52 -18.66 14.75
N GLN A 186 6.24 -19.47 13.98
CA GLN A 186 7.68 -19.64 14.14
C GLN A 186 8.44 -18.60 13.31
N PRO A 187 9.38 -17.84 13.92
CA PRO A 187 10.24 -16.90 13.19
C PRO A 187 10.95 -17.57 12.02
N ASN A 188 11.01 -16.90 10.88
CA ASN A 188 11.67 -17.32 9.64
C ASN A 188 11.19 -18.67 9.09
N SER A 189 10.07 -19.18 9.59
CA SER A 189 9.37 -20.32 8.99
C SER A 189 8.39 -19.83 7.93
N ASN A 190 8.70 -20.03 6.65
CA ASN A 190 7.91 -19.54 5.53
C ASN A 190 7.21 -20.69 4.80
N CYS A 191 5.97 -20.46 4.39
CA CYS A 191 5.24 -21.35 3.50
C CYS A 191 5.91 -21.37 2.12
N SER A 192 6.47 -22.52 1.72
CA SER A 192 7.10 -22.74 0.40
C SER A 192 7.93 -21.52 -0.07
N PRO A 193 9.04 -21.18 0.59
CA PRO A 193 9.81 -19.97 0.31
C PRO A 193 10.31 -19.90 -1.14
N ASP A 194 10.60 -21.03 -1.77
CA ASP A 194 11.03 -21.08 -3.19
C ASP A 194 9.91 -20.62 -4.14
N ARG A 195 8.65 -20.91 -3.82
CA ARG A 195 7.51 -20.40 -4.59
C ARG A 195 7.34 -18.89 -4.43
N LEU A 196 7.68 -18.35 -3.25
CA LEU A 196 7.67 -16.89 -3.03
C LEU A 196 8.75 -16.20 -3.87
N VAL A 197 9.96 -16.77 -3.90
CA VAL A 197 11.06 -16.30 -4.76
C VAL A 197 10.68 -16.36 -6.24
N GLN A 198 10.10 -17.49 -6.69
CA GLN A 198 9.64 -17.65 -8.06
C GLN A 198 8.55 -16.62 -8.43
N ALA A 199 7.60 -16.36 -7.53
CA ALA A 199 6.56 -15.37 -7.74
C ALA A 199 7.12 -13.93 -7.80
N ALA A 200 8.16 -13.62 -7.02
CA ALA A 200 8.89 -12.34 -7.15
C ALA A 200 9.51 -12.21 -8.55
N GLY A 201 10.17 -13.25 -9.05
CA GLY A 201 10.67 -13.29 -10.43
C GLY A 201 9.57 -13.08 -11.46
N THR A 202 8.41 -13.72 -11.28
CA THR A 202 7.24 -13.53 -12.17
C THR A 202 6.81 -12.06 -12.23
N PHE A 203 6.78 -11.34 -11.10
CA PHE A 203 6.48 -9.91 -11.13
C PHE A 203 7.58 -9.08 -11.79
N GLY A 204 8.85 -9.47 -11.64
CA GLY A 204 9.99 -8.82 -12.26
C GLY A 204 9.97 -8.84 -13.79
N THR A 205 9.34 -9.85 -14.42
CA THR A 205 9.31 -9.96 -15.90
C THR A 205 8.70 -8.73 -16.58
N THR A 206 7.74 -8.09 -15.92
CA THR A 206 6.98 -6.97 -16.51
C THR A 206 7.13 -5.66 -15.75
N ALA A 207 7.50 -5.67 -14.47
CA ALA A 207 7.63 -4.45 -13.67
C ALA A 207 8.71 -3.50 -14.24
N ARG A 208 8.34 -2.24 -14.50
CA ARG A 208 9.25 -1.21 -15.03
C ARG A 208 9.34 0.03 -14.14
N THR A 209 8.39 0.19 -13.21
CA THR A 209 8.41 1.27 -12.23
C THR A 209 9.61 1.11 -11.28
N PRO A 210 10.40 2.18 -11.03
CA PRO A 210 11.49 2.13 -10.04
C PRO A 210 10.99 1.74 -8.65
N MET A 211 11.70 0.84 -7.99
CA MET A 211 11.33 0.33 -6.67
C MET A 211 12.46 0.46 -5.66
N LEU A 212 12.09 0.75 -4.42
CA LEU A 212 12.93 0.64 -3.24
C LEU A 212 12.45 -0.54 -2.39
N TRP A 213 13.33 -1.48 -2.07
CA TRP A 213 13.07 -2.58 -1.15
C TRP A 213 13.86 -2.39 0.14
N VAL A 214 13.19 -2.36 1.27
CA VAL A 214 13.79 -2.15 2.59
C VAL A 214 13.47 -3.33 3.50
N TYR A 215 14.51 -3.98 4.00
CA TYR A 215 14.42 -5.09 4.94
C TYR A 215 15.41 -4.88 6.08
N THR A 216 15.17 -5.55 7.21
CA THR A 216 16.03 -5.45 8.40
C THR A 216 16.72 -6.77 8.72
N ALA A 217 17.84 -6.68 9.43
CA ALA A 217 18.64 -7.85 9.77
C ALA A 217 17.92 -8.85 10.69
N ASN A 218 16.95 -8.39 11.49
CA ASN A 218 16.17 -9.21 12.42
C ASN A 218 14.69 -9.31 12.06
N ASP A 219 14.34 -9.22 10.76
CA ASP A 219 12.96 -9.48 10.32
C ASP A 219 12.61 -10.96 10.60
N SER A 220 11.55 -11.19 11.39
CA SER A 220 11.14 -12.54 11.78
C SER A 220 10.20 -13.21 10.76
N TYR A 221 9.77 -12.49 9.72
CA TYR A 221 8.93 -13.01 8.64
C TYR A 221 9.72 -13.34 7.39
N PHE A 222 10.62 -12.44 6.98
CA PHE A 222 11.41 -12.58 5.76
C PHE A 222 12.86 -12.22 6.07
N ASP A 223 13.63 -13.23 6.47
CA ASP A 223 15.03 -13.06 6.80
C ASP A 223 15.83 -12.46 5.64
N PRO A 224 17.01 -11.86 5.92
CA PRO A 224 17.82 -11.22 4.88
C PRO A 224 18.18 -12.11 3.70
N GLY A 225 18.34 -13.42 3.93
CA GLY A 225 18.63 -14.39 2.88
C GLY A 225 17.45 -14.57 1.92
N LEU A 226 16.25 -14.74 2.48
CA LEU A 226 15.03 -14.82 1.67
C LEU A 226 14.74 -13.50 0.94
N ALA A 227 14.89 -12.37 1.61
CA ALA A 227 14.73 -11.04 1.01
C ALA A 227 15.68 -10.84 -0.18
N ALA A 228 16.95 -11.20 -0.02
CA ALA A 228 17.95 -11.13 -1.09
C ALA A 228 17.60 -12.06 -2.27
N ARG A 229 17.14 -13.28 -2.01
CA ARG A 229 16.71 -14.22 -3.06
C ARG A 229 15.51 -13.70 -3.85
N MET A 230 14.50 -13.16 -3.17
CA MET A 230 13.33 -12.54 -3.82
C MET A 230 13.75 -11.34 -4.69
N HIS A 231 14.59 -10.47 -4.16
CA HIS A 231 15.11 -9.32 -4.89
C HIS A 231 15.93 -9.75 -6.13
N TYR A 232 16.84 -10.71 -5.97
CA TYR A 232 17.61 -11.26 -7.07
C TYR A 232 16.70 -11.83 -8.17
N ALA A 233 15.72 -12.66 -7.82
CA ALA A 233 14.79 -13.22 -8.79
C ALA A 233 13.99 -12.13 -9.52
N PHE A 234 13.55 -11.09 -8.80
CA PHE A 234 12.84 -9.95 -9.38
C PHE A 234 13.71 -9.17 -10.38
N THR A 235 14.93 -8.84 -10.00
CA THR A 235 15.86 -8.02 -10.83
C THR A 235 16.45 -8.81 -11.98
N ALA A 236 16.79 -10.09 -11.78
CA ALA A 236 17.26 -10.97 -12.85
C ALA A 236 16.19 -11.19 -13.95
N ALA A 237 14.91 -11.08 -13.60
CA ALA A 237 13.81 -11.11 -14.56
C ALA A 237 13.57 -9.76 -15.28
N GLY A 238 14.31 -8.70 -14.94
CA GLY A 238 14.23 -7.38 -15.57
C GLY A 238 13.55 -6.30 -14.75
N GLY A 239 13.08 -6.61 -13.54
CA GLY A 239 12.48 -5.63 -12.63
C GLY A 239 13.52 -4.62 -12.11
N GLN A 240 13.10 -3.38 -11.91
CA GLN A 240 13.97 -2.30 -11.44
C GLN A 240 13.78 -2.09 -9.93
N ALA A 241 14.68 -2.60 -9.10
CA ALA A 241 14.63 -2.46 -7.66
C ALA A 241 16.01 -2.26 -7.03
N ARG A 242 16.08 -1.33 -6.07
CA ARG A 242 17.22 -1.17 -5.16
C ARG A 242 16.88 -1.83 -3.82
N LEU A 243 17.68 -2.80 -3.38
CA LEU A 243 17.57 -3.41 -2.05
C LEU A 243 18.41 -2.63 -1.04
N VAL A 244 17.82 -2.27 0.08
CA VAL A 244 18.48 -1.69 1.24
C VAL A 244 18.28 -2.61 2.43
N ALA A 245 19.36 -3.20 2.91
CA ALA A 245 19.41 -4.00 4.13
C ALA A 245 19.77 -3.08 5.30
N LEU A 246 18.83 -2.88 6.21
CA LEU A 246 19.03 -2.10 7.44
C LEU A 246 19.46 -3.00 8.60
N GLY A 247 20.08 -2.38 9.61
CA GLY A 247 20.38 -3.05 10.87
C GLY A 247 19.13 -3.56 11.59
N PRO A 248 19.31 -4.24 12.73
CA PRO A 248 18.17 -4.73 13.51
C PRO A 248 17.33 -3.57 14.06
N PHE A 249 16.01 -3.77 14.12
CA PHE A 249 15.08 -2.84 14.72
C PHE A 249 14.31 -3.52 15.85
N ARG A 250 14.48 -3.03 17.08
CA ARG A 250 13.80 -3.56 18.27
C ARG A 250 13.90 -5.09 18.37
N GLN A 251 12.84 -5.75 18.84
CA GLN A 251 12.76 -7.20 18.95
C GLN A 251 12.48 -7.90 17.62
N ASP A 252 11.78 -7.21 16.69
CA ASP A 252 11.42 -7.72 15.37
C ASP A 252 11.42 -6.59 14.36
N GLY A 253 12.34 -6.67 13.43
CA GLY A 253 12.52 -5.68 12.38
C GLY A 253 11.39 -5.62 11.36
N HIS A 254 10.53 -6.66 11.31
CA HIS A 254 9.32 -6.64 10.47
C HIS A 254 8.39 -5.46 10.80
N SER A 255 8.46 -4.96 12.03
CA SER A 255 7.67 -3.82 12.49
C SER A 255 8.25 -2.45 12.12
N LEU A 256 9.42 -2.37 11.48
CA LEU A 256 10.17 -1.12 11.26
C LEU A 256 9.32 0.00 10.65
N PHE A 257 8.52 -0.28 9.64
CA PHE A 257 7.79 0.76 8.89
C PHE A 257 6.77 1.50 9.75
N PHE A 258 5.95 0.77 10.52
CA PHE A 258 4.93 1.36 11.39
C PHE A 258 5.37 1.50 12.85
N GLY A 259 6.53 0.97 13.22
CA GLY A 259 7.05 1.02 14.58
C GLY A 259 7.48 2.43 14.96
N THR A 260 7.16 2.86 16.19
CA THR A 260 7.58 4.17 16.73
C THR A 260 9.09 4.34 16.62
N GLY A 261 9.54 5.46 16.06
CA GLY A 261 10.96 5.73 15.79
C GLY A 261 11.50 5.07 14.53
N GLY A 262 10.73 4.21 13.85
CA GLY A 262 11.16 3.59 12.60
C GLY A 262 11.40 4.62 11.49
N ALA A 263 10.58 5.67 11.42
CA ALA A 263 10.69 6.71 10.40
C ALA A 263 12.05 7.46 10.43
N SER A 264 12.70 7.56 11.58
CA SER A 264 14.05 8.14 11.66
C SER A 264 15.13 7.25 11.03
N ILE A 265 14.85 5.95 10.89
CA ILE A 265 15.77 4.96 10.33
C ILE A 265 15.56 4.79 8.82
N TRP A 266 14.32 4.51 8.40
CA TRP A 266 14.02 4.30 6.99
C TRP A 266 13.81 5.61 6.20
N GLY A 267 13.47 6.70 6.89
CA GLY A 267 13.14 7.99 6.27
C GLY A 267 14.24 8.54 5.35
N PRO A 268 15.51 8.64 5.79
CA PRO A 268 16.60 9.10 4.92
C PRO A 268 16.76 8.29 3.64
N VAL A 269 16.55 6.97 3.71
CA VAL A 269 16.61 6.07 2.55
C VAL A 269 15.47 6.33 1.57
N VAL A 270 14.28 6.58 2.10
CA VAL A 270 13.09 6.92 1.31
C VAL A 270 13.23 8.31 0.68
N GLU A 271 13.72 9.31 1.41
CA GLU A 271 13.98 10.64 0.87
C GLU A 271 14.95 10.61 -0.30
N ASP A 272 16.05 9.85 -0.16
CA ASP A 272 17.03 9.67 -1.23
C ASP A 272 16.39 9.05 -2.48
N PHE A 273 15.50 8.07 -2.31
CA PHE A 273 14.81 7.41 -3.41
C PHE A 273 13.73 8.29 -4.07
N LEU A 274 13.12 9.21 -3.32
CA LEU A 274 12.06 10.09 -3.84
C LEU A 274 12.59 11.32 -4.61
N ARG A 275 13.84 11.66 -4.45
CA ARG A 275 14.53 12.67 -5.27
C ARG A 275 14.72 12.20 -6.71
#